data_09577444ae1593a6bfff64fd0ee85a43
#
_entry.id   09577444ae1593a6bfff64fd0ee85a43
#
_cell.length_a   1.000
_cell.length_b   1.000
_cell.length_c   1.000
_cell.angle_alpha   90.00
_cell.angle_beta   90.00
_cell.angle_gamma   90.00
#
_symmetry.space_group_name_H-M   'P 1'
#
loop_
_entity.id
_entity.type
_entity.pdbx_description
1 polymer ?
#
loop_
_entity_poly.entity_id
_entity_poly.type
_entity_poly.pdbx_seq_one_letter_code
_entity_poly.pdbx_strand_id
1 'polypeptide(L)'
;LRFAHGRCRRAAVQCQDARLIAREFAHTKHWPGPVSSNADVTRLRAIRTLHTLVWAFFAACIIAIPLASWRGEHRVAAWLAAIVFVEVLVLLVNRWRCPLTGVAARYTADRSDNFDIFLPLWLARHNKVLFGSLYVAGVAYAMARWAQAATAAG
;
A
#
# COMPACT_ATOMS: atom_id res chain seq x y z
N LEU A 1 -21.39 45.75 37.60
CA LEU A 1 -20.05 45.23 38.00
C LEU A 1 -19.97 43.72 38.22
N ARG A 2 -21.08 42.92 38.10
CA ARG A 2 -21.09 41.45 38.29
C ARG A 2 -20.86 40.65 37.01
N PHE A 3 -20.89 41.25 35.84
CA PHE A 3 -20.78 40.55 34.53
C PHE A 3 -19.33 40.35 34.04
N ALA A 4 -18.35 41.04 34.59
CA ALA A 4 -16.95 40.95 34.16
C ALA A 4 -16.19 39.75 34.78
N HIS A 5 -16.56 39.31 35.99
CA HIS A 5 -15.86 38.23 36.72
C HIS A 5 -16.13 36.82 36.14
N GLY A 6 -17.28 36.58 35.50
CA GLY A 6 -17.62 35.28 34.96
C GLY A 6 -16.88 34.93 33.66
N ARG A 7 -16.51 35.91 32.87
CA ARG A 7 -15.79 35.71 31.61
C ARG A 7 -14.31 35.42 31.81
N CYS A 8 -13.70 36.01 32.81
CA CYS A 8 -12.29 35.78 33.12
C CYS A 8 -12.04 34.39 33.71
N ARG A 9 -12.97 33.82 34.49
CA ARG A 9 -12.86 32.45 35.00
C ARG A 9 -13.00 31.41 33.92
N ARG A 10 -13.91 31.55 32.94
CA ARG A 10 -14.06 30.61 31.82
C ARG A 10 -12.85 30.63 30.91
N ALA A 11 -12.25 31.77 30.61
CA ALA A 11 -11.04 31.88 29.83
C ALA A 11 -9.82 31.23 30.52
N ALA A 12 -9.72 31.35 31.85
CA ALA A 12 -8.65 30.72 32.62
C ALA A 12 -8.75 29.20 32.66
N VAL A 13 -9.96 28.63 32.84
CA VAL A 13 -10.20 27.18 32.78
C VAL A 13 -9.92 26.64 31.38
N GLN A 14 -10.39 27.31 30.34
CA GLN A 14 -10.18 26.91 28.94
C GLN A 14 -8.69 26.96 28.54
N CYS A 15 -7.91 27.92 29.14
CA CYS A 15 -6.46 28.01 28.93
C CYS A 15 -5.69 26.89 29.69
N GLN A 16 -6.23 26.45 30.82
CA GLN A 16 -5.66 25.39 31.64
C GLN A 16 -5.90 24.02 31.01
N ASP A 17 -7.11 23.77 30.47
CA ASP A 17 -7.44 22.56 29.72
C ASP A 17 -6.62 22.44 28.43
N ALA A 18 -6.43 23.56 27.70
CA ALA A 18 -5.57 23.59 26.52
C ALA A 18 -4.11 23.25 26.84
N ARG A 19 -3.59 23.67 28.00
CA ARG A 19 -2.23 23.33 28.45
C ARG A 19 -2.11 21.89 28.93
N LEU A 20 -3.14 21.32 29.55
CA LEU A 20 -3.17 19.91 29.94
C LEU A 20 -3.25 19.02 28.69
N ILE A 21 -4.12 19.34 27.75
CA ILE A 21 -4.21 18.65 26.46
C ILE A 21 -2.89 18.73 25.69
N ALA A 22 -2.25 19.90 25.65
CA ALA A 22 -0.94 20.09 25.04
C ALA A 22 0.17 19.25 25.69
N ARG A 23 0.13 19.13 27.04
CA ARG A 23 1.07 18.29 27.80
C ARG A 23 0.84 16.78 27.55
N GLU A 24 -0.40 16.35 27.50
CA GLU A 24 -0.76 14.97 27.21
C GLU A 24 -0.41 14.60 25.76
N PHE A 25 -0.64 15.51 24.79
CA PHE A 25 -0.16 15.38 23.42
C PHE A 25 1.38 15.41 23.30
N ALA A 26 2.08 16.12 24.16
CA ALA A 26 3.55 16.14 24.18
C ALA A 26 4.14 14.84 24.73
N HIS A 27 3.44 14.15 25.64
CA HIS A 27 3.89 12.88 26.23
C HIS A 27 3.61 11.66 25.37
N THR A 28 2.62 11.71 24.47
CA THR A 28 2.25 10.58 23.57
C THR A 28 2.92 10.64 22.20
N LYS A 29 3.59 11.73 21.87
CA LYS A 29 4.39 11.83 20.65
C LYS A 29 5.84 11.41 20.91
N HIS A 30 6.09 10.11 20.93
CA HIS A 30 7.31 9.60 20.31
C HIS A 30 7.14 9.73 18.79
N TRP A 31 7.07 10.96 18.31
CA TRP A 31 7.20 11.28 16.91
C TRP A 31 8.64 10.92 16.53
N PRO A 32 8.89 9.95 15.65
CA PRO A 32 10.22 9.81 15.08
C PRO A 32 10.51 11.16 14.41
N GLY A 33 11.50 11.87 14.96
CA GLY A 33 11.94 13.16 14.44
C GLY A 33 12.20 13.11 12.94
N PRO A 34 12.37 14.23 12.26
CA PRO A 34 12.70 14.26 10.85
C PRO A 34 13.87 13.31 10.61
N VAL A 35 13.81 12.53 9.52
CA VAL A 35 14.85 11.60 9.08
C VAL A 35 16.22 12.21 9.38
N SER A 36 16.81 11.84 10.52
CA SER A 36 17.89 12.64 11.14
C SER A 36 19.27 12.11 10.84
N SER A 37 19.36 10.98 10.08
CA SER A 37 20.66 10.42 9.70
C SER A 37 20.68 10.01 8.23
N ASN A 38 21.86 10.12 7.60
CA ASN A 38 22.11 9.60 6.24
C ASN A 38 21.77 8.10 6.15
N ALA A 39 21.90 7.35 7.25
CA ALA A 39 21.55 5.94 7.34
C ALA A 39 20.03 5.71 7.17
N ASP A 40 19.18 6.55 7.73
CA ASP A 40 17.70 6.41 7.61
C ASP A 40 17.22 6.74 6.19
N VAL A 41 17.85 7.74 5.55
CA VAL A 41 17.60 8.06 4.12
C VAL A 41 17.95 6.88 3.23
N THR A 42 19.10 6.26 3.47
CA THR A 42 19.55 5.10 2.69
C THR A 42 18.63 3.89 2.89
N ARG A 43 18.20 3.63 4.12
CA ARG A 43 17.25 2.55 4.44
C ARG A 43 15.89 2.78 3.77
N LEU A 44 15.37 4.00 3.83
CA LEU A 44 14.11 4.34 3.15
C LEU A 44 14.20 4.16 1.65
N ARG A 45 15.31 4.58 1.02
CA ARG A 45 15.54 4.35 -0.41
C ARG A 45 15.59 2.87 -0.76
N ALA A 46 16.30 2.06 0.04
CA ALA A 46 16.37 0.62 -0.15
C ALA A 46 14.98 -0.04 -0.07
N ILE A 47 14.15 0.36 0.91
CA ILE A 47 12.78 -0.14 1.06
C ILE A 47 11.91 0.26 -0.13
N ARG A 48 11.98 1.52 -0.58
CA ARG A 48 11.27 1.99 -1.78
C ARG A 48 11.67 1.22 -3.02
N THR A 49 12.97 1.00 -3.22
CA THR A 49 13.48 0.22 -4.36
C THR A 49 12.97 -1.22 -4.31
N LEU A 50 13.09 -1.88 -3.16
CA LEU A 50 12.61 -3.24 -2.97
C LEU A 50 11.10 -3.35 -3.25
N HIS A 51 10.30 -2.43 -2.69
CA HIS A 51 8.85 -2.40 -2.91
C HIS A 51 8.51 -2.19 -4.39
N THR A 52 9.23 -1.30 -5.08
CA THR A 52 9.05 -1.07 -6.51
C THR A 52 9.38 -2.32 -7.33
N LEU A 53 10.45 -3.05 -6.99
CA LEU A 53 10.84 -4.30 -7.66
C LEU A 53 9.80 -5.40 -7.45
N VAL A 54 9.31 -5.57 -6.23
CA VAL A 54 8.23 -6.53 -5.90
C VAL A 54 6.97 -6.18 -6.69
N TRP A 55 6.58 -4.91 -6.70
CA TRP A 55 5.44 -4.45 -7.48
C TRP A 55 5.60 -4.71 -8.98
N ALA A 56 6.76 -4.36 -9.55
CA ALA A 56 7.04 -4.57 -10.97
C ALA A 56 7.02 -6.05 -11.36
N PHE A 57 7.51 -6.92 -10.47
CA PHE A 57 7.45 -8.37 -10.66
C PHE A 57 5.99 -8.87 -10.76
N PHE A 58 5.12 -8.51 -9.81
CA PHE A 58 3.71 -8.92 -9.85
C PHE A 58 2.94 -8.29 -11.02
N ALA A 59 3.21 -7.03 -11.35
CA ALA A 59 2.64 -6.37 -12.53
C ALA A 59 3.04 -7.12 -13.82
N ALA A 60 4.30 -7.52 -13.95
CA ALA A 60 4.78 -8.33 -15.07
C ALA A 60 4.11 -9.71 -15.12
N CYS A 61 3.95 -10.39 -13.99
CA CYS A 61 3.22 -11.66 -13.91
C CYS A 61 1.77 -11.52 -14.39
N ILE A 62 1.06 -10.47 -13.96
CA ILE A 62 -0.33 -10.21 -14.36
C ILE A 62 -0.43 -10.02 -15.88
N ILE A 63 0.48 -9.26 -16.48
CA ILE A 63 0.52 -9.05 -17.95
C ILE A 63 0.90 -10.35 -18.69
N ALA A 64 1.78 -11.15 -18.11
CA ALA A 64 2.24 -12.39 -18.72
C ALA A 64 1.17 -13.51 -18.76
N ILE A 65 0.16 -13.49 -17.85
CA ILE A 65 -0.93 -14.47 -17.83
C ILE A 65 -1.66 -14.56 -19.18
N PRO A 66 -2.26 -13.48 -19.71
CA PRO A 66 -2.95 -13.54 -21.00
C PRO A 66 -2.00 -13.84 -22.15
N LEU A 67 -0.75 -13.39 -22.10
CA LEU A 67 0.26 -13.64 -23.12
C LEU A 67 0.65 -15.12 -23.21
N ALA A 68 0.89 -15.78 -22.07
CA ALA A 68 1.17 -17.21 -22.00
C ALA A 68 -0.04 -18.03 -22.48
N SER A 69 -1.25 -17.64 -22.08
CA SER A 69 -2.49 -18.31 -22.52
C SER A 69 -2.73 -18.17 -24.02
N TRP A 70 -2.41 -17.02 -24.61
CA TRP A 70 -2.49 -16.80 -26.05
C TRP A 70 -1.52 -17.71 -26.83
N ARG A 71 -0.32 -17.94 -26.26
CA ARG A 71 0.68 -18.88 -26.84
C ARG A 71 0.34 -20.34 -26.62
N GLY A 72 -0.73 -20.67 -25.91
CA GLY A 72 -1.09 -22.05 -25.56
C GLY A 72 -0.32 -22.64 -24.37
N GLU A 73 0.49 -21.83 -23.69
CA GLU A 73 1.27 -22.24 -22.52
C GLU A 73 0.43 -22.20 -21.23
N HIS A 74 -0.62 -23.03 -21.19
CA HIS A 74 -1.62 -23.00 -20.11
C HIS A 74 -1.02 -23.29 -18.73
N ARG A 75 0.01 -24.16 -18.65
CA ARG A 75 0.70 -24.47 -17.39
C ARG A 75 1.44 -23.26 -16.84
N VAL A 76 2.11 -22.50 -17.71
CA VAL A 76 2.81 -21.27 -17.33
C VAL A 76 1.80 -20.23 -16.85
N ALA A 77 0.71 -20.02 -17.58
CA ALA A 77 -0.36 -19.12 -17.19
C ALA A 77 -0.96 -19.48 -15.81
N ALA A 78 -1.17 -20.77 -15.53
CA ALA A 78 -1.66 -21.24 -14.23
C ALA A 78 -0.68 -20.97 -13.09
N TRP A 79 0.61 -21.20 -13.30
CA TRP A 79 1.64 -20.88 -12.30
C TRP A 79 1.73 -19.39 -12.01
N LEU A 80 1.72 -18.56 -13.06
CA LEU A 80 1.72 -17.09 -12.89
C LEU A 80 0.48 -16.62 -12.12
N ALA A 81 -0.69 -17.15 -12.46
CA ALA A 81 -1.93 -16.84 -11.74
C ALA A 81 -1.87 -17.28 -10.26
N ALA A 82 -1.30 -18.45 -9.97
CA ALA A 82 -1.13 -18.93 -8.61
C ALA A 82 -0.17 -18.05 -7.78
N ILE A 83 0.95 -17.61 -8.37
CA ILE A 83 1.91 -16.71 -7.72
C ILE A 83 1.23 -15.38 -7.35
N VAL A 84 0.50 -14.77 -8.28
CA VAL A 84 -0.24 -13.53 -8.03
C VAL A 84 -1.34 -13.75 -7.00
N PHE A 85 -2.02 -14.90 -7.03
CA PHE A 85 -3.06 -15.23 -6.05
C PHE A 85 -2.51 -15.30 -4.62
N VAL A 86 -1.33 -15.91 -4.42
CA VAL A 86 -0.65 -15.94 -3.12
C VAL A 86 -0.38 -14.52 -2.62
N GLU A 87 0.10 -13.61 -3.48
CA GLU A 87 0.29 -12.21 -3.10
C GLU A 87 -1.03 -11.54 -2.70
N VAL A 88 -2.11 -11.77 -3.46
CA VAL A 88 -3.46 -11.27 -3.12
C VAL A 88 -3.88 -11.76 -1.73
N LEU A 89 -3.62 -13.03 -1.39
CA LEU A 89 -3.89 -13.56 -0.04
C LEU A 89 -3.06 -12.85 1.03
N VAL A 90 -1.78 -12.61 0.79
CA VAL A 90 -0.92 -11.86 1.72
C VAL A 90 -1.47 -10.45 1.95
N LEU A 91 -1.85 -9.74 0.88
CA LEU A 91 -2.47 -8.42 0.98
C LEU A 91 -3.80 -8.46 1.74
N LEU A 92 -4.63 -9.47 1.50
CA LEU A 92 -5.93 -9.64 2.15
C LEU A 92 -5.76 -9.84 3.66
N VAL A 93 -4.86 -10.74 4.08
CA VAL A 93 -4.55 -10.99 5.49
C VAL A 93 -3.97 -9.74 6.15
N ASN A 94 -3.15 -8.98 5.43
CA ASN A 94 -2.53 -7.74 5.92
C ASN A 94 -3.39 -6.47 5.70
N ARG A 95 -4.73 -6.63 5.66
CA ARG A 95 -5.69 -5.52 5.51
C ARG A 95 -5.45 -4.65 4.28
N TRP A 96 -5.14 -5.25 3.16
CA TRP A 96 -4.86 -4.59 1.89
C TRP A 96 -3.63 -3.66 1.92
N ARG A 97 -2.67 -3.92 2.80
CA ARG A 97 -1.41 -3.19 2.89
C ARG A 97 -0.24 -4.13 2.65
N CYS A 98 0.71 -3.71 1.82
CA CYS A 98 1.96 -4.45 1.70
C CYS A 98 2.71 -4.42 3.05
N PRO A 99 3.29 -5.52 3.54
CA PRO A 99 4.11 -5.53 4.76
C PRO A 99 5.24 -4.49 4.73
N LEU A 100 5.82 -4.23 3.56
CA LEU A 100 6.89 -3.24 3.36
C LEU A 100 6.43 -1.80 3.65
N THR A 101 5.15 -1.48 3.42
CA THR A 101 4.57 -0.17 3.77
C THR A 101 4.69 0.11 5.27
N GLY A 102 4.45 -0.89 6.12
CA GLY A 102 4.60 -0.76 7.57
C GLY A 102 6.05 -0.54 8.00
N VAL A 103 7.00 -1.15 7.28
CA VAL A 103 8.43 -0.94 7.54
C VAL A 103 8.86 0.45 7.09
N ALA A 104 8.48 0.89 5.89
CA ALA A 104 8.77 2.24 5.38
C ALA A 104 8.25 3.34 6.30
N ALA A 105 7.06 3.15 6.87
CA ALA A 105 6.43 4.10 7.79
C ALA A 105 7.23 4.37 9.08
N ARG A 106 8.22 3.53 9.42
CA ARG A 106 9.11 3.73 10.56
C ARG A 106 10.24 4.73 10.27
N TYR A 107 10.54 4.97 8.98
CA TYR A 107 11.67 5.79 8.54
C TYR A 107 11.26 7.13 7.93
N THR A 108 9.97 7.42 7.82
CA THR A 108 9.47 8.70 7.30
C THR A 108 8.16 9.10 7.97
N ALA A 109 7.95 10.40 8.10
CA ALA A 109 6.67 10.98 8.52
C ALA A 109 5.70 11.18 7.34
N ASP A 110 6.18 11.08 6.10
CA ASP A 110 5.36 11.17 4.89
C ASP A 110 4.33 10.03 4.86
N ARG A 111 3.09 10.36 4.49
CA ARG A 111 1.94 9.44 4.41
C ARG A 111 1.19 9.58 3.09
N SER A 112 1.83 10.16 2.07
CA SER A 112 1.31 10.18 0.69
C SER A 112 1.12 8.77 0.14
N ASP A 113 0.23 8.58 -0.83
CA ASP A 113 -0.11 7.26 -1.37
C ASP A 113 1.08 6.54 -2.05
N ASN A 114 2.20 7.24 -2.30
CA ASN A 114 3.43 6.70 -2.89
C ASN A 114 4.67 6.88 -2.01
N PHE A 115 4.51 7.08 -0.69
CA PHE A 115 5.63 7.35 0.22
C PHE A 115 6.62 6.19 0.33
N ASP A 116 6.20 4.98 0.05
CA ASP A 116 6.94 3.72 0.21
C ASP A 116 7.32 3.05 -1.13
N ILE A 117 7.01 3.69 -2.26
CA ILE A 117 7.26 3.15 -3.61
C ILE A 117 7.61 4.27 -4.60
N PHE A 118 8.42 3.96 -5.62
CA PHE A 118 8.75 4.89 -6.70
C PHE A 118 7.72 4.80 -7.86
N LEU A 119 6.46 5.12 -7.56
CA LEU A 119 5.40 5.21 -8.57
C LEU A 119 4.83 6.63 -8.63
N PRO A 120 4.33 7.07 -9.79
CA PRO A 120 3.53 8.28 -9.89
C PRO A 120 2.31 8.18 -8.98
N LEU A 121 1.96 9.26 -8.29
CA LEU A 121 0.88 9.30 -7.29
C LEU A 121 -0.45 8.78 -7.85
N TRP A 122 -0.79 9.12 -9.11
CA TRP A 122 -1.97 8.62 -9.78
C TRP A 122 -1.99 7.09 -9.86
N LEU A 123 -0.87 6.47 -10.29
CA LEU A 123 -0.76 5.03 -10.42
C LEU A 123 -0.77 4.33 -9.06
N ALA A 124 -0.08 4.89 -8.05
CA ALA A 124 -0.10 4.37 -6.69
C ALA A 124 -1.52 4.33 -6.11
N ARG A 125 -2.31 5.40 -6.35
CA ARG A 125 -3.70 5.51 -5.88
C ARG A 125 -4.65 4.51 -6.56
N HIS A 126 -4.50 4.27 -7.86
CA HIS A 126 -5.39 3.39 -8.63
C HIS A 126 -4.85 1.97 -8.80
N ASN A 127 -3.67 1.68 -8.28
CA ASN A 127 -2.96 0.42 -8.46
C ASN A 127 -3.83 -0.81 -8.20
N LYS A 128 -4.55 -0.86 -7.07
CA LYS A 128 -5.36 -2.01 -6.66
C LYS A 128 -6.51 -2.28 -7.64
N VAL A 129 -7.19 -1.25 -8.10
CA VAL A 129 -8.31 -1.39 -9.05
C VAL A 129 -7.78 -1.76 -10.41
N LEU A 130 -6.74 -1.09 -10.89
CA LEU A 130 -6.17 -1.31 -12.22
C LEU A 130 -5.60 -2.72 -12.36
N PHE A 131 -4.69 -3.11 -11.47
CA PHE A 131 -4.05 -4.43 -11.56
C PHE A 131 -4.95 -5.55 -11.05
N GLY A 132 -5.87 -5.28 -10.11
CA GLY A 132 -6.89 -6.23 -9.69
C GLY A 132 -7.86 -6.59 -10.82
N SER A 133 -8.38 -5.60 -11.55
CA SER A 133 -9.25 -5.86 -12.69
C SER A 133 -8.51 -6.56 -13.85
N LEU A 134 -7.26 -6.17 -14.12
CA LEU A 134 -6.43 -6.80 -15.12
C LEU A 134 -6.13 -8.27 -14.79
N TYR A 135 -5.87 -8.57 -13.52
CA TYR A 135 -5.67 -9.94 -13.04
C TYR A 135 -6.92 -10.79 -13.25
N VAL A 136 -8.09 -10.32 -12.82
CA VAL A 136 -9.37 -11.04 -12.99
C VAL A 136 -9.66 -11.28 -14.49
N ALA A 137 -9.51 -10.26 -15.31
CA ALA A 137 -9.70 -10.39 -16.78
C ALA A 137 -8.69 -11.36 -17.40
N GLY A 138 -7.41 -11.30 -16.99
CA GLY A 138 -6.35 -12.19 -17.46
C GLY A 138 -6.62 -13.64 -17.11
N VAL A 139 -7.05 -13.92 -15.88
CA VAL A 139 -7.40 -15.28 -15.42
C VAL A 139 -8.65 -15.80 -16.16
N ALA A 140 -9.69 -14.98 -16.31
CA ALA A 140 -10.90 -15.35 -17.05
C ALA A 140 -10.55 -15.69 -18.52
N TYR A 141 -9.71 -14.89 -19.16
CA TYR A 141 -9.21 -15.19 -20.51
C TYR A 141 -8.42 -16.50 -20.57
N ALA A 142 -7.53 -16.74 -19.61
CA ALA A 142 -6.73 -17.97 -19.52
C ALA A 142 -7.61 -19.21 -19.37
N MET A 143 -8.66 -19.15 -18.55
CA MET A 143 -9.63 -20.23 -18.37
C MET A 143 -10.42 -20.50 -19.65
N ALA A 144 -10.88 -19.46 -20.34
CA ALA A 144 -11.59 -19.59 -21.61
C ALA A 144 -10.72 -20.24 -22.70
N ARG A 145 -9.46 -19.84 -22.80
CA ARG A 145 -8.49 -20.44 -23.76
C ARG A 145 -8.21 -21.90 -23.43
N TRP A 146 -8.08 -22.24 -22.16
CA TRP A 146 -7.87 -23.61 -21.73
C TRP A 146 -9.08 -24.50 -22.05
N ALA A 147 -10.30 -24.02 -21.75
CA ALA A 147 -11.53 -24.74 -22.07
C ALA A 147 -11.66 -25.01 -23.59
N GLN A 148 -11.36 -24.01 -24.44
CA GLN A 148 -11.36 -24.16 -25.88
C GLN A 148 -10.32 -25.22 -26.35
N ALA A 149 -9.13 -25.23 -25.79
CA ALA A 149 -8.11 -26.22 -26.11
C ALA A 149 -8.54 -27.64 -25.72
N ALA A 150 -9.20 -27.81 -24.57
CA ALA A 150 -9.72 -29.10 -24.11
C ALA A 150 -10.83 -29.63 -25.03
N THR A 151 -11.75 -28.78 -25.48
CA THR A 151 -12.82 -29.19 -26.43
C THR A 151 -12.32 -29.48 -27.83
N ALA A 152 -11.21 -28.91 -28.26
CA ALA A 152 -10.59 -29.19 -29.57
C ALA A 152 -9.76 -30.46 -29.58
N ALA A 153 -9.41 -31.01 -28.41
CA ALA A 153 -8.59 -32.22 -28.26
C ALA A 153 -9.42 -33.51 -28.07
N GLY A 154 -10.73 -33.41 -27.80
CA GLY A 154 -11.68 -34.51 -27.62
C GLY A 154 -12.54 -34.71 -28.86
#